data_18fcbd707b60f405a06695beadeb5a19
#
_entry.id   18fcbd707b60f405a06695beadeb5a19
#
_cell.length_a   1.000
_cell.length_b   1.000
_cell.length_c   1.000
_cell.angle_alpha   90.00
_cell.angle_beta   90.00
_cell.angle_gamma   90.00
#
_symmetry.space_group_name_H-M   'P 1'
#
loop_
_entity.id
_entity.type
_entity.pdbx_description
1 polymer ?
#
loop_
_entity_poly.entity_id
_entity_poly.type
_entity_poly.pdbx_seq_one_letter_code
_entity_poly.pdbx_strand_id
1 'polypeptide(L)'
;MTARPRLLPLAAAAALLPVLSLLGGCSIATTDPVKSGRPATGIQPGTRLYFLDQHGIRLTIRPGAQRESLQQTLDTLVTGPDRAEQHTGLYSDLPPNARVQATAAPGTVTLRLSWPAAQLSAPAIRQLVCTAEDAPAEAGPPPKIAIVSSDAPSAFQQQCDLHRTG
;
A
#
# COMPACT_ATOMS: atom_id res chain seq x y z
N MET A 1 20.43 -87.93 45.00
CA MET A 1 19.34 -86.96 44.82
C MET A 1 19.74 -86.08 43.70
N THR A 2 19.21 -86.30 42.49
CA THR A 2 19.61 -85.76 41.25
C THR A 2 18.62 -84.71 40.79
N ALA A 3 19.00 -83.46 40.70
CA ALA A 3 18.19 -82.40 40.14
C ALA A 3 18.57 -82.22 38.65
N ARG A 4 17.60 -82.38 37.78
CA ARG A 4 17.70 -82.13 36.32
C ARG A 4 17.47 -80.65 35.99
N PRO A 5 18.29 -80.03 35.18
CA PRO A 5 17.99 -78.68 34.63
C PRO A 5 16.98 -78.79 33.50
N ARG A 6 15.94 -77.96 33.52
CA ARG A 6 14.99 -77.77 32.44
C ARG A 6 15.53 -76.74 31.44
N LEU A 7 15.77 -77.22 30.25
CA LEU A 7 16.03 -76.34 29.09
C LEU A 7 14.70 -75.69 28.60
N LEU A 8 14.62 -74.43 28.68
CA LEU A 8 13.53 -73.63 28.04
C LEU A 8 14.01 -73.26 26.64
N PRO A 9 13.15 -73.31 25.62
CA PRO A 9 13.55 -73.04 24.26
C PRO A 9 13.65 -71.50 23.95
N LEU A 10 14.80 -71.06 23.47
CA LEU A 10 15.10 -69.82 22.86
C LEU A 10 14.54 -69.78 21.39
N ALA A 11 13.25 -69.62 21.20
CA ALA A 11 12.69 -69.65 19.85
C ALA A 11 11.59 -68.62 19.61
N ALA A 12 11.57 -67.49 20.35
CA ALA A 12 10.50 -66.49 20.17
C ALA A 12 10.99 -65.05 19.95
N ALA A 13 12.28 -64.82 19.66
CA ALA A 13 12.83 -63.45 19.53
C ALA A 13 13.16 -63.01 18.09
N ALA A 14 12.88 -63.83 17.07
CA ALA A 14 13.32 -63.53 15.71
C ALA A 14 12.22 -62.96 14.77
N ALA A 15 10.99 -62.77 15.25
CA ALA A 15 9.85 -62.37 14.37
C ALA A 15 9.40 -60.92 14.47
N LEU A 16 10.06 -60.07 15.29
CA LEU A 16 9.64 -58.68 15.53
C LEU A 16 10.49 -57.59 14.82
N LEU A 17 11.52 -57.99 14.08
CA LEU A 17 12.46 -57.06 13.43
C LEU A 17 12.06 -56.53 12.01
N PRO A 18 11.13 -57.09 11.24
CA PRO A 18 10.80 -56.53 9.93
C PRO A 18 9.68 -55.47 9.91
N VAL A 19 9.02 -55.20 11.06
CA VAL A 19 7.88 -54.23 11.05
C VAL A 19 8.31 -52.77 11.30
N LEU A 20 9.54 -52.55 11.79
CA LEU A 20 10.03 -51.17 12.08
C LEU A 20 10.66 -50.46 10.89
N SER A 21 10.80 -51.12 9.75
CA SER A 21 11.42 -50.55 8.54
C SER A 21 10.44 -49.81 7.59
N LEU A 22 9.14 -49.78 7.90
CA LEU A 22 8.13 -49.19 7.05
C LEU A 22 7.69 -47.78 7.46
N LEU A 23 8.29 -47.21 8.52
CA LEU A 23 7.99 -45.84 8.96
C LEU A 23 9.05 -44.81 8.55
N GLY A 24 9.97 -45.12 7.69
CA GLY A 24 11.03 -44.25 7.24
C GLY A 24 10.81 -43.79 5.80
N GLY A 25 9.91 -42.82 5.54
CA GLY A 25 9.76 -42.46 4.16
C GLY A 25 8.90 -41.27 3.83
N CYS A 26 8.89 -40.23 4.67
CA CYS A 26 8.56 -38.89 4.15
C CYS A 26 9.85 -38.09 4.03
N SER A 27 10.73 -38.48 3.10
CA SER A 27 11.75 -37.55 2.64
C SER A 27 11.05 -36.50 1.78
N ILE A 28 10.81 -35.33 2.36
CA ILE A 28 10.52 -34.12 1.59
C ILE A 28 11.77 -33.92 0.74
N ALA A 29 11.66 -34.17 -0.56
CA ALA A 29 12.71 -33.82 -1.51
C ALA A 29 12.95 -32.31 -1.31
N THR A 30 14.17 -31.95 -0.92
CA THR A 30 14.59 -30.55 -0.92
C THR A 30 14.55 -30.09 -2.38
N THR A 31 13.47 -29.36 -2.74
CA THR A 31 13.43 -28.63 -4.01
C THR A 31 14.56 -27.60 -3.94
N ASP A 32 15.44 -27.63 -4.93
CA ASP A 32 16.44 -26.60 -5.09
C ASP A 32 15.75 -25.23 -5.10
N PRO A 33 16.32 -24.21 -4.45
CA PRO A 33 15.75 -22.89 -4.43
C PRO A 33 15.61 -22.39 -5.88
N VAL A 34 14.36 -22.24 -6.33
CA VAL A 34 14.08 -21.63 -7.63
C VAL A 34 14.66 -20.22 -7.58
N LYS A 35 15.64 -19.94 -8.44
CA LYS A 35 16.14 -18.58 -8.65
C LYS A 35 15.01 -17.74 -9.27
N SER A 36 14.07 -17.32 -8.45
CA SER A 36 13.01 -16.39 -8.84
C SER A 36 13.62 -15.00 -8.98
N GLY A 37 14.24 -14.71 -10.12
CA GLY A 37 14.64 -13.37 -10.53
C GLY A 37 15.48 -12.57 -9.50
N ARG A 38 15.75 -11.33 -9.83
CA ARG A 38 16.32 -10.39 -8.85
C ARG A 38 15.27 -10.11 -7.78
N PRO A 39 15.63 -10.08 -6.47
CA PRO A 39 14.71 -9.65 -5.43
C PRO A 39 14.09 -8.31 -5.83
N ALA A 40 12.78 -8.15 -5.57
CA ALA A 40 12.13 -6.87 -5.76
C ALA A 40 12.92 -5.81 -4.96
N THR A 41 13.70 -4.98 -5.65
CA THR A 41 14.48 -3.93 -5.02
C THR A 41 13.55 -2.79 -4.66
N GLY A 42 12.95 -2.86 -3.48
CA GLY A 42 12.22 -1.75 -2.88
C GLY A 42 10.88 -1.42 -3.54
N ILE A 43 10.11 -0.59 -2.87
CA ILE A 43 8.94 0.08 -3.41
C ILE A 43 9.46 1.04 -4.49
N GLN A 44 9.02 0.84 -5.74
CA GLN A 44 9.36 1.77 -6.82
C GLN A 44 8.90 3.18 -6.38
N PRO A 45 9.79 4.17 -6.41
CA PRO A 45 9.36 5.54 -6.16
C PRO A 45 8.31 5.90 -7.21
N GLY A 46 7.24 6.51 -6.78
CA GLY A 46 6.14 6.88 -7.68
C GLY A 46 5.32 8.01 -7.07
N THR A 47 4.60 8.71 -7.94
CA THR A 47 3.68 9.77 -7.54
C THR A 47 2.39 9.14 -7.04
N ARG A 48 1.99 9.46 -5.82
CA ARG A 48 0.77 8.99 -5.19
C ARG A 48 -0.34 10.00 -5.43
N LEU A 49 -1.39 9.58 -6.12
CA LEU A 49 -2.52 10.42 -6.53
C LEU A 49 -3.81 9.79 -6.03
N TYR A 50 -4.76 10.61 -5.63
CA TYR A 50 -6.07 10.15 -5.19
C TYR A 50 -7.13 10.59 -6.20
N PHE A 51 -7.65 9.62 -6.97
CA PHE A 51 -8.77 9.79 -7.90
C PHE A 51 -10.04 9.19 -7.32
N LEU A 52 -11.13 9.27 -8.04
CA LEU A 52 -12.42 8.70 -7.68
C LEU A 52 -12.75 7.52 -8.59
N ASP A 53 -13.48 6.56 -8.05
CA ASP A 53 -14.20 5.52 -8.79
C ASP A 53 -15.65 5.42 -8.28
N GLN A 54 -16.41 4.45 -8.77
CA GLN A 54 -17.79 4.21 -8.34
C GLN A 54 -17.93 3.88 -6.83
N HIS A 55 -16.84 3.54 -6.14
CA HIS A 55 -16.81 3.20 -4.72
C HIS A 55 -16.27 4.32 -3.84
N GLY A 56 -15.76 5.39 -4.44
CA GLY A 56 -15.21 6.55 -3.76
C GLY A 56 -13.77 6.84 -4.11
N ILE A 57 -12.99 7.31 -3.12
CA ILE A 57 -11.61 7.72 -3.34
C ILE A 57 -10.67 6.51 -3.46
N ARG A 58 -9.77 6.57 -4.44
CA ARG A 58 -8.81 5.52 -4.79
C ARG A 58 -7.40 6.05 -4.89
N LEU A 59 -6.48 5.42 -4.17
CA LEU A 59 -5.05 5.65 -4.35
C LEU A 59 -4.58 5.03 -5.67
N THR A 60 -3.92 5.85 -6.47
CA THR A 60 -3.24 5.46 -7.71
C THR A 60 -1.76 5.81 -7.57
N ILE A 61 -0.88 4.91 -7.97
CA ILE A 61 0.56 5.13 -7.96
C ILE A 61 1.06 5.16 -9.40
N ARG A 62 1.51 6.32 -9.85
CA ARG A 62 2.19 6.45 -11.14
C ARG A 62 3.68 6.19 -10.94
N PRO A 63 4.24 5.15 -11.56
CA PRO A 63 5.66 4.85 -11.42
C PRO A 63 6.51 5.99 -11.98
N GLY A 64 7.59 6.34 -11.27
CA GLY A 64 8.53 7.37 -11.66
C GLY A 64 9.91 7.08 -11.10
N ALA A 65 10.96 7.57 -11.77
CA ALA A 65 12.35 7.38 -11.34
C ALA A 65 12.69 8.20 -10.09
N GLN A 66 11.98 9.29 -9.88
CA GLN A 66 12.15 10.21 -8.75
C GLN A 66 10.79 10.56 -8.15
N ARG A 67 10.80 10.95 -6.88
CA ARG A 67 9.62 11.54 -6.25
C ARG A 67 9.39 12.93 -6.82
N GLU A 68 8.19 13.19 -7.27
CA GLU A 68 7.76 14.53 -7.66
C GLU A 68 7.66 15.45 -6.43
N SER A 69 7.87 16.74 -6.62
CA SER A 69 7.60 17.73 -5.58
C SER A 69 6.09 17.81 -5.30
N LEU A 70 5.70 18.35 -4.14
CA LEU A 70 4.29 18.58 -3.81
C LEU A 70 3.54 19.34 -4.92
N GLN A 71 4.15 20.41 -5.47
CA GLN A 71 3.52 21.18 -6.55
C GLN A 71 3.34 20.33 -7.82
N GLN A 72 4.36 19.57 -8.25
CA GLN A 72 4.25 18.70 -9.42
C GLN A 72 3.19 17.61 -9.22
N THR A 73 3.12 17.03 -8.02
CA THR A 73 2.07 16.04 -7.68
C THR A 73 0.68 16.63 -7.82
N LEU A 74 0.45 17.86 -7.33
CA LEU A 74 -0.83 18.53 -7.44
C LEU A 74 -1.15 18.95 -8.89
N ASP A 75 -0.16 19.39 -9.66
CA ASP A 75 -0.34 19.70 -11.08
C ASP A 75 -0.73 18.43 -11.86
N THR A 76 -0.13 17.31 -11.53
CA THR A 76 -0.48 15.98 -12.07
C THR A 76 -1.90 15.58 -11.68
N LEU A 77 -2.30 15.77 -10.40
CA LEU A 77 -3.66 15.48 -9.94
C LEU A 77 -4.71 16.31 -10.70
N VAL A 78 -4.45 17.61 -10.88
CA VAL A 78 -5.36 18.53 -11.55
C VAL A 78 -5.52 18.21 -13.03
N THR A 79 -4.48 17.65 -13.66
CA THR A 79 -4.57 17.14 -15.04
C THR A 79 -5.56 15.97 -15.14
N GLY A 80 -5.81 15.28 -14.05
CA GLY A 80 -6.76 14.16 -13.97
C GLY A 80 -6.14 12.80 -14.32
N PRO A 81 -6.98 11.75 -14.30
CA PRO A 81 -6.55 10.41 -14.63
C PRO A 81 -6.21 10.29 -16.13
N ASP A 82 -5.17 9.53 -16.44
CA ASP A 82 -4.78 9.23 -17.81
C ASP A 82 -5.77 8.26 -18.49
N ARG A 83 -5.57 7.99 -19.80
CA ARG A 83 -6.49 7.12 -20.55
C ARG A 83 -6.57 5.71 -19.96
N ALA A 84 -5.47 5.15 -19.50
CA ALA A 84 -5.46 3.80 -18.94
C ALA A 84 -6.23 3.77 -17.61
N GLU A 85 -6.01 4.78 -16.77
CA GLU A 85 -6.73 4.97 -15.51
C GLU A 85 -8.24 5.20 -15.74
N GLN A 86 -8.61 6.01 -16.74
CA GLN A 86 -10.00 6.22 -17.14
C GLN A 86 -10.68 4.92 -17.61
N HIS A 87 -9.96 4.07 -18.34
CA HIS A 87 -10.46 2.75 -18.74
C HIS A 87 -10.71 1.82 -17.56
N THR A 88 -10.06 2.04 -16.42
CA THR A 88 -10.35 1.31 -15.17
C THR A 88 -11.48 1.95 -14.35
N GLY A 89 -12.11 3.01 -14.83
CA GLY A 89 -13.22 3.69 -14.19
C GLY A 89 -12.81 4.81 -13.25
N LEU A 90 -11.54 5.26 -13.29
CA LEU A 90 -11.10 6.41 -12.49
C LEU A 90 -11.52 7.73 -13.14
N TYR A 91 -11.94 8.66 -12.31
CA TYR A 91 -12.30 10.03 -12.71
C TYR A 91 -11.88 11.04 -11.63
N SER A 92 -12.01 12.32 -11.95
CA SER A 92 -11.75 13.45 -11.04
C SER A 92 -12.96 14.37 -10.97
N ASP A 93 -13.27 14.84 -9.76
CA ASP A 93 -14.29 15.86 -9.49
C ASP A 93 -13.69 17.28 -9.45
N LEU A 94 -12.39 17.41 -9.68
CA LEU A 94 -11.76 18.74 -9.75
C LEU A 94 -12.22 19.48 -11.00
N PRO A 95 -12.47 20.80 -10.91
CA PRO A 95 -12.86 21.58 -12.06
C PRO A 95 -11.82 21.50 -13.18
N PRO A 96 -12.24 21.48 -14.45
CA PRO A 96 -11.31 21.54 -15.57
C PRO A 96 -10.50 22.86 -15.53
N ASN A 97 -9.23 22.78 -15.89
CA ASN A 97 -8.27 23.90 -15.83
C ASN A 97 -8.06 24.49 -14.42
N ALA A 98 -8.39 23.73 -13.38
CA ALA A 98 -8.09 24.10 -12.01
C ALA A 98 -6.58 24.38 -11.86
N ARG A 99 -6.24 25.33 -10.97
CA ARG A 99 -4.85 25.57 -10.56
C ARG A 99 -4.79 25.59 -9.05
N VAL A 100 -3.83 24.86 -8.52
CA VAL A 100 -3.56 24.78 -7.09
C VAL A 100 -2.11 25.20 -6.87
N GLN A 101 -1.90 26.18 -6.01
CA GLN A 101 -0.55 26.52 -5.54
C GLN A 101 -0.36 25.96 -4.15
N ALA A 102 0.71 25.21 -3.94
CA ALA A 102 1.05 24.63 -2.66
C ALA A 102 2.22 25.36 -2.00
N THR A 103 2.07 25.62 -0.72
CA THR A 103 3.15 26.14 0.12
C THR A 103 3.30 25.23 1.33
N ALA A 104 4.47 24.65 1.51
CA ALA A 104 4.78 23.81 2.65
C ALA A 104 5.47 24.64 3.77
N ALA A 105 5.01 24.44 5.00
CA ALA A 105 5.62 24.93 6.22
C ALA A 105 5.69 23.78 7.23
N PRO A 106 6.50 23.87 8.28
CA PRO A 106 6.59 22.81 9.29
C PRO A 106 5.21 22.40 9.83
N GLY A 107 4.81 21.15 9.60
CA GLY A 107 3.54 20.56 10.03
C GLY A 107 2.28 21.06 9.32
N THR A 108 2.40 21.91 8.29
CA THR A 108 1.24 22.44 7.56
C THR A 108 1.56 22.62 6.07
N VAL A 109 0.62 22.22 5.22
CA VAL A 109 0.62 22.52 3.80
C VAL A 109 -0.57 23.42 3.50
N THR A 110 -0.33 24.56 2.85
CA THR A 110 -1.40 25.48 2.41
C THR A 110 -1.62 25.30 0.91
N LEU A 111 -2.86 24.99 0.53
CA LEU A 111 -3.33 24.91 -0.85
C LEU A 111 -4.13 26.15 -1.19
N ARG A 112 -3.62 26.97 -2.10
CA ARG A 112 -4.32 28.13 -2.65
C ARG A 112 -5.00 27.76 -3.96
N LEU A 113 -6.32 27.85 -3.96
CA LEU A 113 -7.15 27.51 -5.12
C LEU A 113 -7.35 28.73 -6.02
N SER A 114 -7.35 28.53 -7.34
CA SER A 114 -7.69 29.57 -8.33
C SER A 114 -9.19 29.76 -8.54
N TRP A 115 -10.02 28.97 -7.87
CA TRP A 115 -11.50 29.01 -7.97
C TRP A 115 -12.12 29.00 -6.56
N PRO A 116 -13.43 29.35 -6.46
CA PRO A 116 -14.13 29.35 -5.17
C PRO A 116 -14.22 27.95 -4.55
N ALA A 117 -13.91 27.81 -3.27
CA ALA A 117 -14.01 26.54 -2.55
C ALA A 117 -15.46 26.03 -2.48
N ALA A 118 -16.45 26.93 -2.47
CA ALA A 118 -17.86 26.58 -2.51
C ALA A 118 -18.29 25.80 -3.78
N GLN A 119 -17.48 25.84 -4.84
CA GLN A 119 -17.71 25.06 -6.06
C GLN A 119 -17.12 23.65 -6.02
N LEU A 120 -16.35 23.32 -4.98
CA LEU A 120 -15.79 22.00 -4.82
C LEU A 120 -16.79 21.05 -4.15
N SER A 121 -16.95 19.88 -4.73
CA SER A 121 -17.62 18.78 -4.08
C SER A 121 -16.77 18.26 -2.89
N ALA A 122 -17.41 17.60 -1.92
CA ALA A 122 -16.65 16.94 -0.84
C ALA A 122 -15.64 15.90 -1.36
N PRO A 123 -15.95 15.09 -2.40
CA PRO A 123 -14.94 14.24 -3.04
C PRO A 123 -13.78 15.00 -3.65
N ALA A 124 -14.01 16.14 -4.31
CA ALA A 124 -12.94 16.96 -4.88
C ALA A 124 -11.99 17.51 -3.80
N ILE A 125 -12.54 17.99 -2.68
CA ILE A 125 -11.74 18.42 -1.53
C ILE A 125 -10.89 17.24 -1.02
N ARG A 126 -11.49 16.05 -0.88
CA ARG A 126 -10.80 14.84 -0.41
C ARG A 126 -9.67 14.42 -1.36
N GLN A 127 -9.86 14.52 -2.68
CA GLN A 127 -8.79 14.27 -3.65
C GLN A 127 -7.56 15.17 -3.39
N LEU A 128 -7.78 16.48 -3.23
CA LEU A 128 -6.73 17.45 -2.95
C LEU A 128 -6.02 17.15 -1.62
N VAL A 129 -6.80 16.95 -0.56
CA VAL A 129 -6.28 16.77 0.80
C VAL A 129 -5.46 15.48 0.89
N CYS A 130 -5.99 14.34 0.43
CA CYS A 130 -5.28 13.07 0.52
C CYS A 130 -4.03 13.05 -0.36
N THR A 131 -4.09 13.66 -1.55
CA THR A 131 -2.90 13.77 -2.42
C THR A 131 -1.84 14.67 -1.79
N ALA A 132 -2.22 15.80 -1.20
CA ALA A 132 -1.27 16.71 -0.58
C ALA A 132 -0.65 16.14 0.72
N GLU A 133 -1.42 15.37 1.49
CA GLU A 133 -0.95 14.73 2.72
C GLU A 133 0.04 13.59 2.43
N ASP A 134 -0.18 12.84 1.33
CA ASP A 134 0.65 11.72 0.90
C ASP A 134 1.81 12.13 -0.04
N ALA A 135 1.80 13.37 -0.53
CA ALA A 135 2.92 13.90 -1.30
C ALA A 135 4.20 13.86 -0.45
N PRO A 136 5.38 13.74 -1.05
CA PRO A 136 6.60 13.54 -0.30
C PRO A 136 6.84 14.70 0.67
N ALA A 137 6.45 14.48 1.92
CA ALA A 137 6.87 15.26 3.06
C ALA A 137 8.18 14.69 3.60
N GLU A 138 8.98 15.52 4.23
CA GLU A 138 10.08 15.04 5.06
C GLU A 138 9.56 14.04 6.09
N ALA A 139 10.39 13.09 6.51
CA ALA A 139 9.99 12.08 7.48
C ALA A 139 9.44 12.74 8.75
N GLY A 140 8.13 12.56 8.99
CA GLY A 140 7.43 13.19 10.12
C GLY A 140 5.95 12.82 10.13
N PRO A 141 5.19 13.33 11.10
CA PRO A 141 3.75 13.15 11.11
C PRO A 141 3.12 13.84 9.89
N PRO A 142 1.98 13.32 9.39
CA PRO A 142 1.29 13.90 8.25
C PRO A 142 0.95 15.38 8.52
N PRO A 143 1.15 16.26 7.52
CA PRO A 143 0.89 17.69 7.68
C PRO A 143 -0.61 17.96 7.75
N LYS A 144 -0.98 19.05 8.43
CA LYS A 144 -2.34 19.59 8.32
C LYS A 144 -2.48 20.30 6.99
N ILE A 145 -3.55 20.01 6.26
CA ILE A 145 -3.83 20.64 4.98
C ILE A 145 -4.77 21.84 5.20
N ALA A 146 -4.31 23.01 4.87
CA ALA A 146 -5.07 24.27 4.93
C ALA A 146 -5.46 24.68 3.49
N ILE A 147 -6.74 24.89 3.25
CA ILE A 147 -7.26 25.32 1.92
C ILE A 147 -7.65 26.80 2.00
N VAL A 148 -7.18 27.57 1.03
CA VAL A 148 -7.47 29.00 0.85
C VAL A 148 -8.00 29.21 -0.56
N SER A 149 -9.07 29.99 -0.69
CA SER A 149 -9.67 30.31 -1.99
C SER A 149 -10.17 31.76 -2.01
N SER A 150 -10.65 32.23 -3.17
CA SER A 150 -11.15 33.60 -3.33
C SER A 150 -12.39 33.90 -2.48
N ASP A 151 -13.24 32.92 -2.22
CA ASP A 151 -14.45 33.02 -1.39
C ASP A 151 -14.22 32.63 0.08
N ALA A 152 -13.09 32.00 0.38
CA ALA A 152 -12.66 31.59 1.72
C ALA A 152 -11.20 32.00 1.94
N PRO A 153 -10.95 33.31 2.19
CA PRO A 153 -9.60 33.83 2.41
C PRO A 153 -8.98 33.32 3.70
N SER A 154 -9.82 32.93 4.68
CA SER A 154 -9.37 32.23 5.88
C SER A 154 -9.23 30.76 5.58
N ALA A 155 -8.04 30.19 5.87
CA ALA A 155 -7.78 28.80 5.65
C ALA A 155 -8.70 27.90 6.50
N PHE A 156 -9.37 26.94 5.86
CA PHE A 156 -10.03 25.86 6.59
C PHE A 156 -9.15 24.60 6.56
N GLN A 157 -9.03 23.96 7.71
CA GLN A 157 -8.15 22.79 7.85
C GLN A 157 -8.92 21.50 7.53
N GLN A 158 -8.26 20.61 6.79
CA GLN A 158 -8.76 19.30 6.43
C GLN A 158 -7.68 18.24 6.68
N GLN A 159 -8.09 17.01 6.85
CA GLN A 159 -7.23 15.83 6.95
C GLN A 159 -7.79 14.70 6.08
N CYS A 160 -6.90 13.86 5.56
CA CYS A 160 -7.30 12.65 4.86
C CYS A 160 -7.81 11.63 5.88
N ASP A 161 -9.05 11.22 5.76
CA ASP A 161 -9.72 10.29 6.68
C ASP A 161 -9.47 8.81 6.33
N LEU A 162 -8.80 8.52 5.21
CA LEU A 162 -8.52 7.16 4.75
C LEU A 162 -7.55 6.39 5.65
N HIS A 163 -6.70 7.09 6.39
CA HIS A 163 -5.69 6.48 7.26
C HIS A 163 -6.21 6.14 8.67
N ARG A 164 -7.48 6.44 8.99
CA ARG A 164 -8.08 6.24 10.33
C ARG A 164 -8.83 4.91 10.50
N THR A 165 -8.97 4.13 9.44
CA THR A 165 -9.68 2.84 9.47
C THR A 165 -8.71 1.66 9.38
N GLY A 166 -7.78 1.60 10.31
CA GLY A 166 -6.85 0.48 10.48
C GLY A 166 -6.81 0.01 11.92
#